data_b411d96a51dfd8a13cd51a17a20d4f1f
#
_entry.id   b411d96a51dfd8a13cd51a17a20d4f1f
#
_cell.length_a   1.000
_cell.length_b   1.000
_cell.length_c   1.000
_cell.angle_alpha   90.00
_cell.angle_beta   90.00
_cell.angle_gamma   90.00
#
_symmetry.space_group_name_H-M   'P 1'
#
loop_
_entity.id
_entity.type
_entity.pdbx_description
1 polymer ?
#
loop_
_entity_poly.entity_id
_entity_poly.type
_entity_poly.pdbx_seq_one_letter_code
_entity_poly.pdbx_strand_id
1 'polypeptide(L)'
;PAALLEHLSVRPTHRLGVYFEQLWHFFLQHDRETELIAHNIAVHEAGKTLGEFDCIYYDLRLGCHVHLELAVKYFLGLPRNIGDGDTTNRREWLGPDRRDSLAAKLDRLLQHQSRLGDTAAGKRRLAALNIITTRKEIALKGYLFQPLSAPPPPPPGYNPACAMNLWLTSEQLDRHCAGLDTLDFLILPKMAWLSGSQHPLHRKTRPV
;
A
#
# COMPACT_ATOMS: atom_id res chain seq x y z
N PRO A 1 -10.69 19.32 6.13
CA PRO A 1 -9.31 19.22 6.65
C PRO A 1 -9.28 19.09 8.17
N ALA A 2 -10.03 19.91 8.95
CA ALA A 2 -9.99 19.90 10.40
C ALA A 2 -10.39 18.53 10.99
N ALA A 3 -11.53 17.95 10.57
CA ALA A 3 -12.00 16.66 11.05
C ALA A 3 -11.01 15.50 10.77
N LEU A 4 -10.32 15.52 9.63
CA LEU A 4 -9.28 14.53 9.34
C LEU A 4 -8.07 14.68 10.27
N LEU A 5 -7.63 15.91 10.52
CA LEU A 5 -6.52 16.16 11.44
C LEU A 5 -6.88 15.73 12.87
N GLU A 6 -8.09 16.00 13.32
CA GLU A 6 -8.60 15.55 14.60
C GLU A 6 -8.61 14.01 14.67
N HIS A 7 -9.17 13.33 13.67
CA HIS A 7 -9.18 11.86 13.58
C HIS A 7 -7.76 11.27 13.68
N LEU A 8 -6.79 11.82 12.95
CA LEU A 8 -5.41 11.37 12.96
C LEU A 8 -4.68 11.67 14.27
N SER A 9 -5.10 12.70 15.00
CA SER A 9 -4.49 13.08 16.29
C SER A 9 -4.87 12.15 17.44
N VAL A 10 -5.98 11.41 17.32
CA VAL A 10 -6.45 10.45 18.37
C VAL A 10 -5.45 9.31 18.57
N ARG A 11 -4.80 8.84 17.51
CA ARG A 11 -3.79 7.78 17.58
C ARG A 11 -2.58 8.13 16.70
N PRO A 12 -1.71 9.02 17.16
CA PRO A 12 -0.52 9.39 16.41
C PRO A 12 0.35 8.15 16.14
N THR A 13 0.86 8.03 14.93
CA THR A 13 1.68 6.88 14.54
C THR A 13 2.83 7.28 13.63
N HIS A 14 3.96 6.58 13.76
CA HIS A 14 5.09 6.67 12.85
C HIS A 14 5.13 5.49 11.87
N ARG A 15 4.12 4.60 11.92
CA ARG A 15 3.98 3.46 11.03
C ARG A 15 3.10 3.83 9.85
N LEU A 16 3.68 3.90 8.67
CA LEU A 16 2.98 4.32 7.46
C LEU A 16 1.75 3.43 7.15
N GLY A 17 1.81 2.12 7.42
CA GLY A 17 0.67 1.22 7.26
C GLY A 17 -0.51 1.62 8.16
N VAL A 18 -0.25 1.84 9.44
CA VAL A 18 -1.28 2.29 10.40
C VAL A 18 -1.86 3.65 10.02
N TYR A 19 -1.01 4.58 9.57
CA TYR A 19 -1.46 5.88 9.07
C TYR A 19 -2.38 5.72 7.85
N PHE A 20 -2.01 4.83 6.93
CA PHE A 20 -2.82 4.53 5.75
C PHE A 20 -4.17 3.93 6.12
N GLU A 21 -4.22 3.00 7.08
CA GLU A 21 -5.46 2.44 7.62
C GLU A 21 -6.35 3.52 8.24
N GLN A 22 -5.79 4.43 9.04
CA GLN A 22 -6.54 5.56 9.64
C GLN A 22 -7.17 6.47 8.57
N LEU A 23 -6.48 6.72 7.45
CA LEU A 23 -7.04 7.48 6.33
C LEU A 23 -8.24 6.76 5.72
N TRP A 24 -8.17 5.43 5.55
CA TRP A 24 -9.29 4.63 5.05
C TRP A 24 -10.45 4.58 6.04
N HIS A 25 -10.18 4.44 7.34
CA HIS A 25 -11.24 4.48 8.36
C HIS A 25 -11.97 5.82 8.32
N PHE A 26 -11.22 6.92 8.25
CA PHE A 26 -11.81 8.25 8.12
C PHE A 26 -12.66 8.37 6.84
N PHE A 27 -12.14 7.93 5.70
CA PHE A 27 -12.86 7.95 4.43
C PHE A 27 -14.18 7.17 4.53
N LEU A 28 -14.13 5.91 4.95
CA LEU A 28 -15.32 5.04 5.04
C LEU A 28 -16.35 5.53 6.06
N GLN A 29 -15.94 6.29 7.08
CA GLN A 29 -16.84 6.90 8.07
C GLN A 29 -17.55 8.16 7.56
N HIS A 30 -16.95 8.86 6.59
CA HIS A 30 -17.43 10.17 6.14
C HIS A 30 -17.96 10.18 4.70
N ASP A 31 -17.73 9.11 3.95
CA ASP A 31 -18.29 8.94 2.62
C ASP A 31 -19.81 8.68 2.74
N ARG A 32 -20.59 9.32 1.86
CA ARG A 32 -22.07 9.23 1.89
C ARG A 32 -22.60 7.91 1.37
N GLU A 33 -21.76 7.13 0.72
CA GLU A 33 -22.13 5.87 0.06
C GLU A 33 -21.60 4.65 0.80
N THR A 34 -20.95 4.87 1.96
CA THR A 34 -20.40 3.79 2.78
C THR A 34 -20.78 3.95 4.26
N GLU A 35 -20.86 2.82 4.96
CA GLU A 35 -21.03 2.77 6.40
C GLU A 35 -19.96 1.85 6.99
N LEU A 36 -18.97 2.40 7.70
CA LEU A 36 -17.94 1.61 8.35
C LEU A 36 -18.55 0.86 9.56
N ILE A 37 -18.66 -0.46 9.44
CA ILE A 37 -19.22 -1.32 10.50
C ILE A 37 -18.17 -1.64 11.55
N ALA A 38 -16.97 -2.02 11.13
CA ALA A 38 -15.91 -2.40 12.03
C ALA A 38 -14.54 -2.34 11.34
N HIS A 39 -13.47 -2.24 12.14
CA HIS A 39 -12.10 -2.27 11.64
C HIS A 39 -11.15 -2.92 12.64
N ASN A 40 -10.01 -3.39 12.18
CA ASN A 40 -8.97 -4.05 12.98
C ASN A 40 -9.54 -5.19 13.85
N ILE A 41 -10.33 -6.07 13.24
CA ILE A 41 -11.01 -7.16 13.94
C ILE A 41 -10.19 -8.44 13.87
N ALA A 42 -9.49 -8.76 14.95
CA ALA A 42 -8.73 -10.00 15.05
C ALA A 42 -9.65 -11.23 15.04
N VAL A 43 -9.22 -12.25 14.29
CA VAL A 43 -9.86 -13.57 14.21
C VAL A 43 -8.96 -14.58 14.87
N HIS A 44 -9.50 -15.26 15.88
CA HIS A 44 -8.75 -16.26 16.66
C HIS A 44 -9.39 -17.65 16.52
N GLU A 45 -8.54 -18.65 16.54
CA GLU A 45 -8.96 -20.07 16.60
C GLU A 45 -7.95 -20.87 17.43
N ALA A 46 -8.44 -21.67 18.37
CA ALA A 46 -7.61 -22.50 19.25
C ALA A 46 -6.43 -21.76 19.88
N GLY A 47 -6.65 -20.51 20.36
CA GLY A 47 -5.63 -19.68 21.01
C GLY A 47 -4.63 -19.02 20.06
N LYS A 48 -4.76 -19.18 18.74
CA LYS A 48 -3.90 -18.55 17.73
C LYS A 48 -4.67 -17.49 16.96
N THR A 49 -4.00 -16.39 16.63
CA THR A 49 -4.53 -15.41 15.69
C THR A 49 -4.35 -15.92 14.26
N LEU A 50 -5.46 -16.09 13.55
CA LEU A 50 -5.46 -16.49 12.13
C LEU A 50 -5.19 -15.29 11.21
N GLY A 51 -5.67 -14.12 11.60
CA GLY A 51 -5.56 -12.88 10.86
C GLY A 51 -6.42 -11.79 11.47
N GLU A 52 -6.59 -10.72 10.74
CA GLU A 52 -7.40 -9.57 11.13
C GLU A 52 -8.20 -9.10 9.91
N PHE A 53 -9.44 -8.69 10.11
CA PHE A 53 -10.18 -7.93 9.11
C PHE A 53 -9.75 -6.47 9.23
N ASP A 54 -9.12 -5.91 8.21
CA ASP A 54 -8.70 -4.51 8.21
C ASP A 54 -9.90 -3.57 8.27
N CYS A 55 -10.88 -3.76 7.37
CA CYS A 55 -12.15 -3.03 7.38
C CYS A 55 -13.31 -3.92 6.98
N ILE A 56 -14.44 -3.75 7.66
CA ILE A 56 -15.74 -4.25 7.25
C ILE A 56 -16.67 -3.04 7.14
N TYR A 57 -17.24 -2.82 5.96
CA TYR A 57 -18.17 -1.73 5.72
C TYR A 57 -19.37 -2.19 4.89
N TYR A 58 -20.44 -1.42 4.92
CA TYR A 58 -21.58 -1.61 4.03
C TYR A 58 -21.50 -0.60 2.89
N ASP A 59 -21.56 -1.08 1.65
CA ASP A 59 -21.62 -0.24 0.44
C ASP A 59 -23.08 -0.02 0.10
N LEU A 60 -23.55 1.22 0.24
CA LEU A 60 -24.93 1.61 -0.01
C LEU A 60 -25.33 1.51 -1.48
N ARG A 61 -24.38 1.68 -2.41
CA ARG A 61 -24.64 1.56 -3.85
C ARG A 61 -24.81 0.11 -4.28
N LEU A 62 -24.00 -0.77 -3.71
CA LEU A 62 -24.02 -2.20 -4.02
C LEU A 62 -25.01 -2.97 -3.15
N GLY A 63 -25.47 -2.39 -2.03
CA GLY A 63 -26.37 -3.03 -1.10
C GLY A 63 -25.78 -4.26 -0.41
N CYS A 64 -24.45 -4.26 -0.15
CA CYS A 64 -23.79 -5.41 0.43
C CYS A 64 -22.67 -5.03 1.40
N HIS A 65 -22.36 -5.96 2.31
CA HIS A 65 -21.18 -5.84 3.15
C HIS A 65 -19.91 -6.14 2.36
N VAL A 66 -18.86 -5.38 2.63
CA VAL A 66 -17.54 -5.53 2.00
C VAL A 66 -16.49 -5.80 3.07
N HIS A 67 -15.68 -6.82 2.85
CA HIS A 67 -14.42 -7.05 3.55
C HIS A 67 -13.30 -6.45 2.71
N LEU A 68 -12.74 -5.35 3.17
CA LEU A 68 -11.66 -4.63 2.51
C LEU A 68 -10.34 -4.88 3.23
N GLU A 69 -9.38 -5.44 2.49
CA GLU A 69 -7.98 -5.58 2.91
C GLU A 69 -7.16 -4.39 2.45
N LEU A 70 -6.37 -3.84 3.34
CA LEU A 70 -5.59 -2.64 3.13
C LEU A 70 -4.08 -2.96 3.08
N ALA A 71 -3.39 -2.43 2.10
CA ALA A 71 -1.94 -2.49 2.06
C ALA A 71 -1.35 -1.25 1.40
N VAL A 72 -0.30 -0.68 2.00
CA VAL A 72 0.55 0.32 1.38
C VAL A 72 1.97 -0.24 1.27
N LYS A 73 2.51 -0.27 0.06
CA LYS A 73 3.79 -0.89 -0.23
C LYS A 73 4.58 -0.09 -1.26
N TYR A 74 5.89 -0.26 -1.20
CA TYR A 74 6.86 0.35 -2.11
C TYR A 74 7.71 -0.78 -2.68
N PHE A 75 7.81 -0.85 -4.00
CA PHE A 75 8.58 -1.90 -4.66
C PHE A 75 9.52 -1.30 -5.70
N LEU A 76 10.72 -1.86 -5.75
CA LEU A 76 11.74 -1.53 -6.75
C LEU A 76 11.77 -2.65 -7.78
N GLY A 77 11.61 -2.29 -9.05
CA GLY A 77 11.81 -3.20 -10.17
C GLY A 77 13.29 -3.51 -10.35
N LEU A 78 13.61 -4.79 -10.52
CA LEU A 78 14.98 -5.20 -10.81
C LEU A 78 15.31 -4.92 -12.28
N PRO A 79 16.56 -4.49 -12.60
CA PRO A 79 17.00 -4.36 -13.99
C PRO A 79 16.90 -5.72 -14.69
N ARG A 80 16.41 -5.72 -15.92
CA ARG A 80 16.42 -6.93 -16.77
C ARG A 80 17.80 -7.15 -17.36
N ASN A 81 18.31 -8.36 -17.27
CA ASN A 81 19.48 -8.76 -18.03
C ASN A 81 19.05 -9.09 -19.48
N ILE A 82 19.87 -8.71 -20.45
CA ILE A 82 19.64 -9.06 -21.87
C ILE A 82 19.74 -10.59 -21.96
N GLY A 83 18.63 -11.26 -22.22
CA GLY A 83 18.57 -12.74 -22.29
C GLY A 83 17.57 -13.37 -21.29
N ASP A 84 17.08 -12.65 -20.31
CA ASP A 84 15.97 -13.09 -19.49
C ASP A 84 14.70 -13.14 -20.36
N GLY A 85 14.15 -14.34 -20.54
CA GLY A 85 12.92 -14.55 -21.32
C GLY A 85 11.74 -13.71 -20.81
N ASP A 86 10.60 -13.81 -21.48
CA ASP A 86 9.36 -13.10 -21.11
C ASP A 86 8.91 -13.45 -19.69
N THR A 87 9.41 -12.70 -18.73
CA THR A 87 9.02 -12.79 -17.33
C THR A 87 8.27 -11.53 -16.94
N THR A 88 6.98 -11.48 -17.24
CA THR A 88 6.02 -10.55 -16.65
C THR A 88 5.88 -10.82 -15.14
N ASN A 89 7.01 -11.11 -14.47
CA ASN A 89 6.97 -11.73 -13.16
C ASN A 89 6.98 -10.65 -12.07
N ARG A 90 5.90 -10.62 -11.29
CA ARG A 90 5.80 -9.81 -10.05
C ARG A 90 6.95 -10.07 -9.07
N ARG A 91 7.74 -11.12 -9.24
CA ARG A 91 8.96 -11.43 -8.46
C ARG A 91 10.11 -10.48 -8.78
N GLU A 92 10.07 -9.79 -9.92
CA GLU A 92 11.04 -8.76 -10.28
C GLU A 92 10.85 -7.45 -9.48
N TRP A 93 9.76 -7.36 -8.72
CA TRP A 93 9.42 -6.19 -7.90
C TRP A 93 9.63 -6.50 -6.42
N LEU A 94 10.75 -6.04 -5.88
CA LEU A 94 11.16 -6.31 -4.50
C LEU A 94 10.88 -5.13 -3.57
N GLY A 95 10.52 -5.45 -2.34
CA GLY A 95 10.46 -4.46 -1.26
C GLY A 95 11.85 -3.93 -0.89
N PRO A 96 11.92 -2.79 -0.18
CA PRO A 96 13.21 -2.16 0.19
C PRO A 96 14.14 -3.06 1.00
N ASP A 97 13.60 -3.98 1.80
CA ASP A 97 14.37 -4.94 2.59
C ASP A 97 14.72 -6.22 1.81
N ARG A 98 14.30 -6.35 0.56
CA ARG A 98 14.52 -7.47 -0.36
C ARG A 98 13.90 -8.81 0.09
N ARG A 99 13.31 -8.92 1.28
CA ARG A 99 12.61 -10.12 1.77
C ARG A 99 11.16 -10.17 1.33
N ASP A 100 10.59 -9.02 1.00
CA ASP A 100 9.23 -8.87 0.52
C ASP A 100 9.26 -8.70 -1.00
N SER A 101 8.25 -9.23 -1.69
CA SER A 101 8.07 -9.02 -3.12
C SER A 101 6.59 -8.73 -3.40
N LEU A 102 6.34 -8.05 -4.53
CA LEU A 102 4.96 -7.78 -4.96
C LEU A 102 4.18 -9.09 -5.16
N ALA A 103 4.83 -10.14 -5.68
CA ALA A 103 4.23 -11.46 -5.84
C ALA A 103 3.80 -12.04 -4.49
N ALA A 104 4.72 -12.14 -3.54
CA ALA A 104 4.43 -12.70 -2.22
C ALA A 104 3.35 -11.89 -1.48
N LYS A 105 3.37 -10.56 -1.61
CA LYS A 105 2.34 -9.71 -1.00
C LYS A 105 0.97 -9.93 -1.62
N LEU A 106 0.88 -10.01 -2.94
CA LEU A 106 -0.38 -10.28 -3.63
C LEU A 106 -0.92 -11.68 -3.34
N ASP A 107 -0.06 -12.69 -3.35
CA ASP A 107 -0.44 -14.06 -3.00
C ASP A 107 -1.02 -14.13 -1.58
N ARG A 108 -0.37 -13.46 -0.63
CA ARG A 108 -0.86 -13.39 0.75
C ARG A 108 -2.22 -12.66 0.84
N LEU A 109 -2.40 -11.55 0.14
CA LEU A 109 -3.68 -10.83 0.10
C LEU A 109 -4.79 -11.68 -0.51
N LEU A 110 -4.53 -12.30 -1.67
CA LEU A 110 -5.53 -13.05 -2.43
C LEU A 110 -5.84 -14.42 -1.83
N GLN A 111 -4.84 -15.13 -1.30
CA GLN A 111 -5.02 -16.52 -0.86
C GLN A 111 -5.28 -16.67 0.63
N HIS A 112 -4.91 -15.67 1.44
CA HIS A 112 -5.04 -15.75 2.89
C HIS A 112 -5.90 -14.63 3.46
N GLN A 113 -5.46 -13.37 3.36
CA GLN A 113 -6.13 -12.27 4.05
C GLN A 113 -7.56 -12.09 3.57
N SER A 114 -7.81 -11.91 2.26
CA SER A 114 -9.17 -11.74 1.74
C SER A 114 -10.08 -12.96 1.93
N ARG A 115 -9.51 -14.12 2.22
CA ARG A 115 -10.26 -15.37 2.48
C ARG A 115 -10.49 -15.64 3.96
N LEU A 116 -10.06 -14.77 4.84
CA LEU A 116 -10.26 -14.94 6.28
C LEU A 116 -11.73 -15.15 6.64
N GLY A 117 -12.64 -14.43 6.00
CA GLY A 117 -14.08 -14.58 6.15
C GLY A 117 -14.66 -15.93 5.68
N ASP A 118 -13.94 -16.71 4.89
CA ASP A 118 -14.37 -18.05 4.46
C ASP A 118 -14.09 -19.12 5.52
N THR A 119 -13.16 -18.86 6.44
CA THR A 119 -12.81 -19.76 7.54
C THR A 119 -13.96 -19.89 8.53
N ALA A 120 -14.01 -21.01 9.26
CA ALA A 120 -15.02 -21.20 10.29
C ALA A 120 -14.95 -20.11 11.38
N ALA A 121 -13.74 -19.72 11.80
CA ALA A 121 -13.51 -18.66 12.77
C ALA A 121 -13.89 -17.27 12.23
N GLY A 122 -13.54 -16.98 10.97
CA GLY A 122 -13.94 -15.72 10.31
C GLY A 122 -15.45 -15.60 10.17
N LYS A 123 -16.14 -16.67 9.76
CA LYS A 123 -17.61 -16.71 9.68
C LYS A 123 -18.26 -16.47 11.04
N ARG A 124 -17.76 -17.09 12.10
CA ARG A 124 -18.26 -16.83 13.47
C ARG A 124 -18.08 -15.37 13.86
N ARG A 125 -16.91 -14.79 13.49
CA ARG A 125 -16.60 -13.39 13.81
C ARG A 125 -17.50 -12.42 13.06
N LEU A 126 -17.78 -12.66 11.77
CA LEU A 126 -18.72 -11.88 10.95
C LEU A 126 -20.17 -12.04 11.47
N ALA A 127 -20.59 -13.25 11.83
CA ALA A 127 -21.92 -13.51 12.40
C ALA A 127 -22.16 -12.73 13.69
N ALA A 128 -21.13 -12.54 14.53
CA ALA A 128 -21.20 -11.70 15.73
C ALA A 128 -21.44 -10.20 15.42
N LEU A 129 -21.24 -9.78 14.18
CA LEU A 129 -21.59 -8.46 13.64
C LEU A 129 -22.87 -8.45 12.81
N ASN A 130 -23.66 -9.56 12.86
CA ASN A 130 -24.85 -9.80 12.03
C ASN A 130 -24.56 -9.82 10.52
N ILE A 131 -23.36 -10.23 10.13
CA ILE A 131 -22.92 -10.31 8.73
C ILE A 131 -22.82 -11.76 8.32
N ILE A 132 -23.53 -12.16 7.26
CA ILE A 132 -23.51 -13.54 6.74
C ILE A 132 -22.47 -13.70 5.66
N THR A 133 -22.39 -12.77 4.73
CA THR A 133 -21.48 -12.79 3.59
C THR A 133 -20.87 -11.41 3.35
N THR A 134 -19.68 -11.38 2.79
CA THR A 134 -19.03 -10.16 2.36
C THR A 134 -18.52 -10.28 0.92
N ARG A 135 -18.64 -9.18 0.17
CA ARG A 135 -17.80 -8.96 -1.01
C ARG A 135 -16.34 -8.74 -0.53
N LYS A 136 -15.39 -9.27 -1.27
CA LYS A 136 -13.97 -9.14 -0.92
C LYS A 136 -13.31 -8.12 -1.81
N GLU A 137 -12.64 -7.17 -1.20
CA GLU A 137 -11.90 -6.12 -1.90
C GLU A 137 -10.50 -5.97 -1.32
N ILE A 138 -9.57 -5.53 -2.15
CA ILE A 138 -8.18 -5.28 -1.77
C ILE A 138 -7.79 -3.91 -2.28
N ALA A 139 -7.37 -3.03 -1.38
CA ALA A 139 -6.78 -1.75 -1.71
C ALA A 139 -5.25 -1.82 -1.51
N LEU A 140 -4.54 -2.28 -2.51
CA LEU A 140 -3.08 -2.23 -2.55
C LEU A 140 -2.64 -0.92 -3.21
N LYS A 141 -2.10 -0.02 -2.42
CA LYS A 141 -1.61 1.30 -2.83
C LYS A 141 -0.11 1.43 -2.58
N GLY A 142 0.50 2.47 -3.13
CA GLY A 142 1.92 2.78 -2.95
C GLY A 142 2.60 3.15 -4.25
N TYR A 143 3.90 2.95 -4.32
CA TYR A 143 4.70 3.35 -5.47
C TYR A 143 5.54 2.20 -6.01
N LEU A 144 5.63 2.16 -7.34
CA LEU A 144 6.60 1.34 -8.05
C LEU A 144 7.74 2.25 -8.53
N PHE A 145 8.97 1.77 -8.35
CA PHE A 145 10.19 2.45 -8.77
C PHE A 145 10.92 1.55 -9.77
N GLN A 146 11.09 2.01 -10.98
CA GLN A 146 11.86 1.29 -11.99
C GLN A 146 13.31 1.77 -12.02
N PRO A 147 14.28 0.94 -12.41
CA PRO A 147 15.66 1.38 -12.61
C PRO A 147 15.76 2.34 -13.78
N LEU A 148 16.75 3.22 -13.77
CA LEU A 148 17.00 4.18 -14.85
C LEU A 148 17.29 3.47 -16.19
N SER A 149 17.92 2.31 -16.15
CA SER A 149 18.28 1.51 -17.32
C SER A 149 17.67 0.10 -17.23
N ALA A 150 17.30 -0.46 -18.38
CA ALA A 150 16.71 -1.79 -18.50
C ALA A 150 15.54 -2.05 -17.55
N PRO A 151 14.50 -1.19 -17.53
CA PRO A 151 13.38 -1.37 -16.61
C PRO A 151 12.62 -2.68 -16.92
N PRO A 152 12.13 -3.37 -15.88
CA PRO A 152 11.22 -4.48 -16.06
C PRO A 152 9.87 -3.97 -16.61
N PRO A 153 9.07 -4.82 -17.24
CA PRO A 153 7.72 -4.45 -17.63
C PRO A 153 6.89 -4.14 -16.38
N PRO A 154 5.87 -3.26 -16.51
CA PRO A 154 4.92 -3.05 -15.43
C PRO A 154 4.29 -4.37 -14.97
N PRO A 155 4.10 -4.57 -13.66
CA PRO A 155 3.51 -5.82 -13.18
C PRO A 155 2.04 -5.94 -13.61
N PRO A 156 1.51 -7.15 -13.80
CA PRO A 156 0.10 -7.35 -14.09
C PRO A 156 -0.80 -6.68 -13.05
N GLY A 157 -1.82 -5.94 -13.52
CA GLY A 157 -2.72 -5.15 -12.66
C GLY A 157 -2.20 -3.77 -12.27
N TYR A 158 -1.05 -3.35 -12.81
CA TYR A 158 -0.61 -1.96 -12.67
C TYR A 158 -1.60 -1.00 -13.36
N ASN A 159 -1.93 0.09 -12.67
CA ASN A 159 -2.77 1.13 -13.25
C ASN A 159 -1.90 2.07 -14.11
N PRO A 160 -2.04 2.08 -15.44
CA PRO A 160 -1.21 2.90 -16.32
C PRO A 160 -1.43 4.42 -16.15
N ALA A 161 -2.51 4.83 -15.51
CA ALA A 161 -2.74 6.24 -15.17
C ALA A 161 -1.86 6.72 -14.00
N CYS A 162 -1.20 5.79 -13.26
CA CYS A 162 -0.27 6.14 -12.20
C CYS A 162 1.14 6.31 -12.76
N ALA A 163 1.83 7.37 -12.34
CA ALA A 163 3.23 7.55 -12.69
C ALA A 163 4.10 6.46 -12.06
N MET A 164 5.02 5.91 -12.84
CA MET A 164 6.08 5.04 -12.32
C MET A 164 7.30 5.90 -11.98
N ASN A 165 7.81 5.72 -10.75
CA ASN A 165 8.95 6.48 -10.27
C ASN A 165 10.27 5.84 -10.70
N LEU A 166 11.37 6.56 -10.52
CA LEU A 166 12.72 6.07 -10.81
C LEU A 166 13.48 5.79 -9.52
N TRP A 167 14.33 4.78 -9.55
CA TRP A 167 15.38 4.59 -8.58
C TRP A 167 16.74 4.52 -9.26
N LEU A 168 17.78 5.00 -8.57
CA LEU A 168 19.15 5.06 -9.05
C LEU A 168 20.09 4.55 -7.96
N THR A 169 21.21 3.95 -8.36
CA THR A 169 22.33 3.77 -7.45
C THR A 169 23.02 5.12 -7.17
N SER A 170 23.82 5.21 -6.11
CA SER A 170 24.57 6.42 -5.81
C SER A 170 25.45 6.86 -6.99
N GLU A 171 26.12 5.89 -7.65
CA GLU A 171 26.95 6.14 -8.82
C GLU A 171 26.14 6.67 -10.03
N GLN A 172 24.92 6.14 -10.24
CA GLN A 172 24.03 6.63 -11.28
C GLN A 172 23.51 8.04 -10.95
N LEU A 173 23.24 8.31 -9.68
CA LEU A 173 22.82 9.64 -9.24
C LEU A 173 23.90 10.68 -9.52
N ASP A 174 25.15 10.39 -9.16
CA ASP A 174 26.28 11.29 -9.42
C ASP A 174 26.45 11.60 -10.90
N ARG A 175 26.35 10.60 -11.76
CA ARG A 175 26.39 10.78 -13.22
C ARG A 175 25.18 11.53 -13.77
N HIS A 176 24.00 11.26 -13.25
CA HIS A 176 22.78 11.93 -13.67
C HIS A 176 22.76 13.41 -13.30
N CYS A 177 23.41 13.75 -12.19
CA CYS A 177 23.52 15.12 -11.69
C CYS A 177 24.73 15.85 -12.24
N ALA A 178 25.68 15.16 -12.88
CA ALA A 178 26.83 15.78 -13.51
C ALA A 178 26.38 16.69 -14.67
N GLY A 179 26.68 17.97 -14.58
CA GLY A 179 26.29 18.98 -15.58
C GLY A 179 25.01 19.76 -15.28
N LEU A 180 24.39 19.53 -14.12
CA LEU A 180 23.34 20.39 -13.61
C LEU A 180 23.93 21.41 -12.65
N ASP A 181 23.83 22.70 -13.01
CA ASP A 181 24.48 23.82 -12.26
C ASP A 181 23.91 23.97 -10.85
N THR A 182 22.64 23.64 -10.66
CA THR A 182 21.99 23.63 -9.36
C THR A 182 20.98 22.48 -9.29
N LEU A 183 21.13 21.59 -8.30
CA LEU A 183 20.16 20.57 -7.96
C LEU A 183 19.74 20.75 -6.52
N ASP A 184 18.46 21.05 -6.37
CA ASP A 184 17.84 21.03 -5.06
C ASP A 184 17.25 19.65 -4.81
N PHE A 185 17.75 18.95 -3.79
CA PHE A 185 17.20 17.68 -3.34
C PHE A 185 16.35 17.88 -2.09
N LEU A 186 15.16 17.29 -2.10
CA LEU A 186 14.34 17.16 -0.92
C LEU A 186 14.36 15.71 -0.44
N ILE A 187 14.91 15.50 0.75
CA ILE A 187 14.79 14.21 1.42
C ILE A 187 13.41 14.16 2.10
N LEU A 188 12.53 13.31 1.58
CA LEU A 188 11.20 13.14 2.15
C LEU A 188 11.27 12.23 3.40
N PRO A 189 10.77 12.69 4.55
CA PRO A 189 10.57 11.81 5.70
C PRO A 189 9.56 10.72 5.34
N LYS A 190 9.70 9.53 5.92
CA LYS A 190 8.88 8.35 5.57
C LYS A 190 7.37 8.62 5.59
N MET A 191 6.88 9.40 6.54
CA MET A 191 5.45 9.74 6.65
C MET A 191 4.95 10.63 5.51
N ALA A 192 5.83 11.36 4.85
CA ALA A 192 5.50 12.19 3.70
C ALA A 192 5.44 11.41 2.37
N TRP A 193 5.80 10.13 2.36
CA TRP A 193 5.83 9.32 1.12
C TRP A 193 4.43 9.11 0.51
N LEU A 194 3.36 9.30 1.25
CA LEU A 194 1.99 9.20 0.73
C LEU A 194 1.45 10.53 0.18
N SER A 195 2.07 11.66 0.49
CA SER A 195 1.54 12.99 0.16
C SER A 195 2.03 13.55 -1.17
N GLY A 196 2.91 12.85 -1.88
CA GLY A 196 3.48 13.34 -3.13
C GLY A 196 4.34 14.59 -2.96
N SER A 197 4.56 15.32 -4.06
CA SER A 197 5.50 16.44 -4.16
C SER A 197 4.98 17.80 -3.65
N GLN A 198 3.93 17.85 -2.85
CA GLN A 198 3.35 19.10 -2.36
C GLN A 198 4.01 19.68 -1.09
N HIS A 199 5.16 19.14 -0.68
CA HIS A 199 5.91 19.75 0.41
C HIS A 199 6.58 21.04 -0.05
N PRO A 200 6.48 22.14 0.73
CA PRO A 200 7.29 23.31 0.48
C PRO A 200 8.76 22.90 0.48
N LEU A 201 9.45 23.16 -0.62
CA LEU A 201 10.86 22.84 -0.82
C LEU A 201 11.68 23.54 0.26
N HIS A 202 12.07 22.84 1.31
CA HIS A 202 13.21 23.24 2.11
C HIS A 202 14.46 22.91 1.30
N ARG A 203 14.98 23.92 0.61
CA ARG A 203 16.25 23.84 -0.14
C ARG A 203 17.34 23.38 0.81
N LYS A 204 17.82 22.16 0.62
CA LYS A 204 19.09 21.70 1.16
C LYS A 204 20.06 21.64 0.00
N THR A 205 21.02 22.54 0.00
CA THR A 205 22.21 22.43 -0.85
C THR A 205 22.93 21.12 -0.54
N ARG A 206 23.45 20.49 -1.59
CA ARG A 206 24.27 19.27 -1.50
C ARG A 206 25.36 19.50 -0.44
N PRO A 207 25.56 18.59 0.54
CA PRO A 207 26.78 18.63 1.32
C PRO A 207 27.94 18.34 0.36
N VAL A 208 28.93 19.21 0.37
CA VAL A 208 30.20 19.10 -0.36
C VAL A 208 30.99 17.90 0.15
#